data_f3a1dcffd2b34f549cf0609cc72d1bdb
#
_entry.id   f3a1dcffd2b34f549cf0609cc72d1bdb
#
_cell.length_a   1.000
_cell.length_b   1.000
_cell.length_c   1.000
_cell.angle_alpha   90.00
_cell.angle_beta   90.00
_cell.angle_gamma   90.00
#
_symmetry.space_group_name_H-M   'P 1'
#
loop_
_entity.id
_entity.type
_entity.pdbx_description
1 polymer ?
#
loop_
_entity_poly.entity_id
_entity_poly.type
_entity_poly.pdbx_seq_one_letter_code
_entity_poly.pdbx_strand_id
1 'polypeptide(L)'
;MRNISLKAKIISVSEPRTVETRMGPARVADATIQDETGTVKVSLWDDQIDRFSVGDVIAISNGYTTTFRGETRVNVGRYGKISKVKQ
;
A
#
# COMPACT_ATOMS: atom_id res chain seq x y z
N MET A 1 -7.28 7.91 -10.43
CA MET A 1 -8.21 8.50 -9.44
C MET A 1 -7.47 9.05 -8.27
N ARG A 2 -7.92 10.18 -7.75
CA ARG A 2 -7.30 10.85 -6.60
C ARG A 2 -8.22 10.81 -5.39
N ASN A 3 -7.63 10.92 -4.22
CA ASN A 3 -8.36 11.05 -2.95
C ASN A 3 -9.30 9.88 -2.69
N ILE A 4 -8.81 8.69 -2.96
CA ILE A 4 -9.57 7.50 -2.64
C ILE A 4 -9.39 7.13 -1.18
N SER A 5 -10.42 6.57 -0.62
CA SER A 5 -10.38 5.96 0.71
C SER A 5 -10.87 4.54 0.59
N LEU A 6 -10.12 3.61 1.16
CA LEU A 6 -10.53 2.22 1.11
C LEU A 6 -10.09 1.47 2.37
N LYS A 7 -10.78 0.38 2.62
CA LYS A 7 -10.49 -0.50 3.74
C LYS A 7 -10.35 -1.91 3.17
N ALA A 8 -9.24 -2.57 3.48
CA ALA A 8 -8.96 -3.87 2.90
C ALA A 8 -8.05 -4.68 3.80
N LYS A 9 -8.00 -5.98 3.55
CA LYS A 9 -7.16 -6.90 4.30
C LYS A 9 -5.90 -7.20 3.52
N ILE A 10 -4.75 -7.20 4.18
CA ILE A 10 -3.49 -7.59 3.56
C ILE A 10 -3.44 -9.10 3.45
N ILE A 11 -3.35 -9.60 2.23
CA ILE A 11 -3.31 -11.05 1.98
C ILE A 11 -1.92 -11.54 1.62
N SER A 12 -1.03 -10.65 1.17
CA SER A 12 0.37 -10.99 0.96
C SER A 12 1.23 -9.74 0.98
N VAL A 13 2.50 -9.90 1.30
CA VAL A 13 3.48 -8.83 1.28
C VAL A 13 4.74 -9.40 0.64
N SER A 14 5.27 -8.72 -0.38
CA SER A 14 6.49 -9.15 -1.04
C SER A 14 7.70 -8.86 -0.15
N GLU A 15 8.84 -9.45 -0.50
CA GLU A 15 10.09 -9.12 0.17
C GLU A 15 10.46 -7.67 -0.11
N PRO A 16 10.93 -6.94 0.93
CA PRO A 16 11.39 -5.57 0.72
C PRO A 16 12.60 -5.53 -0.20
N ARG A 17 12.65 -4.49 -1.00
CA ARG A 17 13.83 -4.21 -1.84
C ARG A 17 14.25 -2.77 -1.62
N THR A 18 15.52 -2.50 -1.85
CA THR A 18 16.05 -1.15 -1.73
C THR A 18 16.05 -0.48 -3.09
N VAL A 19 15.53 0.74 -3.15
CA VAL A 19 15.54 1.55 -4.36
C VAL A 19 16.16 2.89 -4.06
N GLU A 20 16.75 3.50 -5.08
CA GLU A 20 17.31 4.83 -4.95
C GLU A 20 16.24 5.89 -5.14
N THR A 21 16.20 6.84 -4.23
CA THR A 21 15.31 7.98 -4.33
C THR A 21 16.15 9.27 -4.24
N ARG A 22 15.50 10.40 -4.46
CA ARG A 22 16.18 11.70 -4.33
C ARG A 22 16.75 11.93 -2.94
N MET A 23 16.14 11.32 -1.94
CA MET A 23 16.55 11.48 -0.54
C MET A 23 17.49 10.37 -0.09
N GLY A 24 17.93 9.50 -1.01
CA GLY A 24 18.80 8.39 -0.72
C GLY A 24 18.09 7.05 -0.83
N PRO A 25 18.74 5.97 -0.39
CA PRO A 25 18.13 4.64 -0.47
C PRO A 25 16.88 4.53 0.39
N ALA A 26 15.87 3.85 -0.12
CA ALA A 26 14.65 3.58 0.63
C ALA A 26 14.22 2.14 0.39
N ARG A 27 13.53 1.55 1.36
CA ARG A 27 12.99 0.20 1.20
C ARG A 27 11.54 0.30 0.74
N VAL A 28 11.15 -0.58 -0.16
CA VAL A 28 9.78 -0.67 -0.63
C VAL A 28 9.36 -2.14 -0.72
N ALA A 29 8.14 -2.43 -0.36
CA ALA A 29 7.55 -3.74 -0.53
C ALA A 29 6.14 -3.57 -1.11
N ASP A 30 5.72 -4.55 -1.91
CA ASP A 30 4.37 -4.56 -2.47
C ASP A 30 3.48 -5.42 -1.59
N ALA A 31 2.41 -4.85 -1.10
CA ALA A 31 1.38 -5.58 -0.37
C ALA A 31 0.19 -5.78 -1.29
N THR A 32 -0.36 -6.99 -1.30
CA THR A 32 -1.61 -7.26 -1.98
C THR A 32 -2.72 -7.17 -0.95
N ILE A 33 -3.69 -6.33 -1.22
CA ILE A 33 -4.83 -6.13 -0.32
C ILE A 33 -6.11 -6.54 -1.03
N GLN A 34 -7.06 -7.04 -0.27
CA GLN A 34 -8.32 -7.55 -0.78
C GLN A 34 -9.48 -6.86 -0.08
N ASP A 35 -10.44 -6.42 -0.88
CA ASP A 35 -11.72 -5.92 -0.39
C ASP A 35 -12.85 -6.66 -1.11
N GLU A 36 -14.07 -6.15 -0.97
CA GLU A 36 -15.26 -6.79 -1.56
C GLU A 36 -15.24 -6.81 -3.09
N THR A 37 -14.47 -5.90 -3.70
CA THR A 37 -14.45 -5.76 -5.16
C THR A 37 -13.30 -6.51 -5.82
N GLY A 38 -12.35 -7.02 -5.04
CA GLY A 38 -11.21 -7.75 -5.58
C GLY A 38 -9.91 -7.38 -4.88
N THR A 39 -8.82 -7.54 -5.58
CA THR A 39 -7.49 -7.28 -5.03
C THR A 39 -6.81 -6.15 -5.77
N VAL A 40 -6.02 -5.37 -5.03
CA VAL A 40 -5.13 -4.36 -5.60
C VAL A 40 -3.82 -4.41 -4.85
N LYS A 41 -2.78 -3.82 -5.42
CA LYS A 41 -1.48 -3.73 -4.77
C LYS A 41 -1.27 -2.33 -4.20
N VAL A 42 -0.61 -2.28 -3.06
CA VAL A 42 -0.22 -1.03 -2.45
C VAL A 42 1.27 -1.10 -2.11
N SER A 43 1.99 -0.01 -2.33
CA SER A 43 3.42 0.05 -1.99
C SER A 43 3.58 0.51 -0.56
N LEU A 44 4.36 -0.23 0.21
CA LEU A 44 4.73 0.12 1.58
C LEU A 44 6.19 0.57 1.58
N TRP A 45 6.45 1.69 2.22
CA TRP A 45 7.78 2.31 2.23
C TRP A 45 8.36 2.32 3.63
N ASP A 46 9.64 1.95 3.75
CA ASP A 46 10.43 2.05 4.98
C ASP A 46 9.69 1.48 6.20
N ASP A 47 9.34 2.34 7.15
CA ASP A 47 8.70 1.91 8.40
C ASP A 47 7.35 1.23 8.20
N GLN A 48 6.65 1.57 7.12
CA GLN A 48 5.36 0.94 6.82
C GLN A 48 5.50 -0.56 6.60
N ILE A 49 6.62 -1.00 6.07
CA ILE A 49 6.86 -2.42 5.83
C ILE A 49 6.82 -3.21 7.13
N ASP A 50 7.37 -2.63 8.19
CA ASP A 50 7.43 -3.29 9.49
C ASP A 50 6.16 -3.12 10.30
N ARG A 51 5.34 -2.12 9.97
CA ARG A 51 4.11 -1.82 10.72
C ARG A 51 2.93 -2.68 10.31
N PHE A 52 2.95 -3.24 9.11
CA PHE A 52 1.81 -3.97 8.56
C PHE A 52 2.23 -5.38 8.19
N SER A 53 1.33 -6.33 8.41
CA SER A 53 1.60 -7.76 8.18
C SER A 53 0.42 -8.41 7.49
N VAL A 54 0.66 -9.58 6.91
CA VAL A 54 -0.42 -10.39 6.35
C VAL A 54 -1.47 -10.67 7.42
N GLY A 55 -2.72 -10.47 7.07
CA GLY A 55 -3.84 -10.63 7.98
C GLY A 55 -4.33 -9.34 8.60
N ASP A 56 -3.55 -8.26 8.53
CA ASP A 56 -4.00 -6.97 9.04
C ASP A 56 -5.06 -6.36 8.13
N VAL A 57 -6.03 -5.71 8.74
CA VAL A 57 -6.98 -4.88 8.01
C VAL A 57 -6.48 -3.45 8.09
N ILE A 58 -6.38 -2.81 6.95
CA ILE A 58 -5.86 -1.44 6.85
C ILE A 58 -6.90 -0.51 6.25
N ALA A 59 -6.79 0.75 6.58
CA ALA A 59 -7.56 1.82 5.97
C ALA A 59 -6.60 2.80 5.32
N ILE A 60 -6.87 3.14 4.07
CA ILE A 60 -6.08 4.11 3.32
C ILE A 60 -6.94 5.32 3.06
N SER A 61 -6.39 6.50 3.35
CA SER A 61 -7.05 7.78 3.10
C SER A 61 -6.22 8.63 2.17
N ASN A 62 -6.87 9.36 1.28
CA ASN A 62 -6.21 10.27 0.34
C ASN A 62 -5.16 9.56 -0.53
N GLY A 63 -5.42 8.32 -0.87
CA GLY A 63 -4.59 7.59 -1.80
C GLY A 63 -4.98 7.92 -3.24
N TYR A 64 -4.21 7.42 -4.18
CA TYR A 64 -4.54 7.53 -5.59
C TYR A 64 -4.19 6.22 -6.29
N THR A 65 -4.87 5.97 -7.39
CA THR A 65 -4.64 4.76 -8.17
C THR A 65 -3.84 5.08 -9.42
N THR A 66 -2.99 4.14 -9.79
CA THR A 66 -2.31 4.15 -11.08
C THR A 66 -2.55 2.81 -11.75
N THR A 67 -2.62 2.81 -13.08
CA THR A 67 -2.79 1.59 -13.85
C THR A 67 -1.61 1.48 -14.82
N PHE A 68 -0.97 0.32 -14.79
CA PHE A 68 0.14 0.03 -15.69
C PHE A 68 0.02 -1.41 -16.16
N ARG A 69 -0.06 -1.59 -17.47
CA ARG A 69 -0.21 -2.91 -18.10
C ARG A 69 -1.39 -3.71 -17.55
N GLY A 70 -2.51 -3.02 -17.31
CA GLY A 70 -3.71 -3.66 -16.81
C GLY A 70 -3.74 -3.91 -15.32
N GLU A 71 -2.68 -3.57 -14.61
CA GLU A 71 -2.60 -3.76 -13.17
C GLU A 71 -2.87 -2.43 -12.45
N THR A 72 -3.82 -2.45 -11.53
CA THR A 72 -4.15 -1.28 -10.73
C THR A 72 -3.39 -1.32 -9.41
N ARG A 73 -2.73 -0.22 -9.08
CA ARG A 73 -2.01 -0.05 -7.81
C ARG A 73 -2.57 1.13 -7.06
N VAL A 74 -2.60 1.00 -5.75
CA VAL A 74 -2.93 2.12 -4.86
C VAL A 74 -1.62 2.68 -4.31
N ASN A 75 -1.49 3.99 -4.39
CA ASN A 75 -0.32 4.68 -3.85
C ASN A 75 -0.77 5.61 -2.74
N VAL A 76 0.01 5.64 -1.66
CA VAL A 76 -0.22 6.56 -0.55
C VAL A 76 0.85 7.63 -0.65
N GLY A 77 0.45 8.81 -1.10
CA GLY A 77 1.37 9.90 -1.29
C GLY A 77 1.65 10.66 0.00
N ARG A 78 2.28 11.83 -0.15
CA ARG A 78 2.70 12.65 0.99
C ARG A 78 1.55 13.00 1.92
N TYR A 79 0.37 13.25 1.37
CA TYR A 79 -0.80 13.64 2.15
C TYR A 79 -1.74 12.47 2.45
N GLY A 80 -1.38 11.29 1.97
CA GLY A 80 -2.16 10.10 2.24
C GLY A 80 -1.81 9.49 3.58
N LYS A 81 -2.71 8.68 4.09
CA LYS A 81 -2.49 7.95 5.34
C LYS A 81 -2.88 6.49 5.17
N ILE A 82 -2.12 5.64 5.83
CA ILE A 82 -2.43 4.23 5.93
C ILE A 82 -2.37 3.87 7.41
N SER A 83 -3.37 3.18 7.90
CA SER A 83 -3.45 2.81 9.30
C SER A 83 -4.07 1.44 9.47
N LYS A 84 -3.79 0.80 10.61
CA LYS A 84 -4.45 -0.45 10.96
C LYS A 84 -5.83 -0.19 11.50
N VAL A 85 -6.76 -1.04 11.10
CA VAL A 85 -8.12 -1.01 11.63
C VAL A 85 -8.24 -2.11 12.68
N LYS A 86 -8.66 -1.75 13.85
CA LYS A 86 -8.95 -2.72 14.89
C LYS A 86 -10.21 -3.47 14.55
N GLN A 87 -10.15 -4.77 14.68
CA GLN A 87 -11.33 -5.61 14.50
C GLN A 87 -11.91 -6.00 15.84
#